data_5619d538400ba88715233cac273a04f7
#
_entry.id   5619d538400ba88715233cac273a04f7
#
_cell.length_a   1.000
_cell.length_b   1.000
_cell.length_c   1.000
_cell.angle_alpha   90.00
_cell.angle_beta   90.00
_cell.angle_gamma   90.00
#
_symmetry.space_group_name_H-M   'P 1'
#
loop_
_entity.id
_entity.type
_entity.pdbx_description
1 polymer ?
#
loop_
_entity_poly.entity_id
_entity_poly.type
_entity_poly.pdbx_seq_one_letter_code
_entity_poly.pdbx_strand_id
1 'polypeptide(L)'
;TVSAFANSGGGWILFGVSELDGQFQISGVDPQAFDRVQNDFLTTLRSGQKFNQQINPDYHVFEIDGERVLAFYIPESSRQEKPVYLNNNPSHTYIRQGAGDLKASPNELQRFLRDASLQSWDAEAISGYDPVSCIDSDTVSWYQTQFYRQNPGQREITNPVEFLHEWNFIVDQNGSYMLTRAAVLLFGADRCLRQLLP
;
A
#
# COMPACT_ATOMS: atom_id res chain seq x y z
N THR A 1 -0.64 -12.10 14.19
CA THR A 1 0.55 -12.29 13.34
C THR A 1 0.21 -12.18 11.85
N VAL A 2 -0.77 -12.94 11.30
CA VAL A 2 -1.08 -12.91 9.85
C VAL A 2 -1.39 -11.51 9.34
N SER A 3 -2.30 -10.76 9.99
CA SER A 3 -2.60 -9.36 9.64
C SER A 3 -1.34 -8.48 9.68
N ALA A 4 -0.48 -8.69 10.67
CA ALA A 4 0.75 -7.92 10.80
C ALA A 4 1.72 -8.18 9.63
N PHE A 5 1.89 -9.44 9.23
CA PHE A 5 2.72 -9.78 8.07
C PHE A 5 2.14 -9.25 6.78
N ALA A 6 0.85 -9.45 6.53
CA ALA A 6 0.18 -8.97 5.33
C ALA A 6 0.21 -7.44 5.18
N ASN A 7 0.20 -6.69 6.28
CA ASN A 7 0.30 -5.22 6.28
C ASN A 7 1.73 -4.69 6.22
N SER A 8 2.73 -5.57 6.39
CA SER A 8 4.13 -5.15 6.47
C SER A 8 5.01 -5.88 5.47
N GLY A 9 6.06 -6.32 5.46
CA GLY A 9 6.87 -6.99 4.42
C GLY A 9 6.67 -8.50 4.27
N GLY A 10 5.51 -9.03 4.68
CA GLY A 10 5.28 -10.48 4.73
C GLY A 10 6.00 -11.15 5.90
N GLY A 11 5.95 -12.49 5.97
CA GLY A 11 6.67 -13.22 7.01
C GLY A 11 6.31 -14.70 7.08
N TRP A 12 7.14 -15.46 7.80
CA TRP A 12 6.99 -16.89 7.99
C TRP A 12 6.27 -17.21 9.30
N ILE A 13 5.35 -18.19 9.24
CA ILE A 13 4.72 -18.81 10.40
C ILE A 13 5.11 -20.28 10.38
N LEU A 14 5.68 -20.74 11.49
CA LEU A 14 6.13 -22.12 11.65
C LEU A 14 5.26 -22.84 12.67
N PHE A 15 4.81 -24.05 12.34
CA PHE A 15 4.18 -25.00 13.25
C PHE A 15 5.11 -26.18 13.44
N GLY A 16 5.26 -26.62 14.68
CA GLY A 16 6.21 -27.67 15.05
C GLY A 16 7.57 -27.14 15.48
N VAL A 17 7.63 -25.85 15.83
CA VAL A 17 8.79 -25.24 16.49
C VAL A 17 8.32 -24.62 17.80
N SER A 18 8.98 -24.98 18.90
CA SER A 18 8.73 -24.43 20.23
C SER A 18 9.88 -23.55 20.68
N GLU A 19 9.60 -22.56 21.51
CA GLU A 19 10.60 -21.73 22.17
C GLU A 19 10.63 -22.11 23.65
N LEU A 20 11.79 -22.51 24.12
CA LEU A 20 12.06 -22.84 25.54
C LEU A 20 13.29 -22.07 25.99
N ASP A 21 13.15 -21.27 27.03
CA ASP A 21 14.24 -20.44 27.59
C ASP A 21 15.01 -19.59 26.56
N GLY A 22 14.29 -19.06 25.57
CA GLY A 22 14.86 -18.24 24.49
C GLY A 22 15.59 -19.02 23.39
N GLN A 23 15.51 -20.37 23.43
CA GLN A 23 16.06 -21.25 22.39
C GLN A 23 14.93 -21.90 21.61
N PHE A 24 15.06 -21.92 20.27
CA PHE A 24 14.11 -22.60 19.40
C PHE A 24 14.47 -24.08 19.28
N GLN A 25 13.46 -24.93 19.46
CA GLN A 25 13.59 -26.39 19.37
C GLN A 25 12.54 -26.93 18.40
N ILE A 26 12.93 -27.90 17.60
CA ILE A 26 12.01 -28.59 16.71
C ILE A 26 11.23 -29.60 17.53
N SER A 27 9.92 -29.38 17.65
CA SER A 27 9.00 -30.25 18.39
C SER A 27 8.11 -31.09 17.45
N GLY A 28 8.14 -30.80 16.15
CA GLY A 28 7.27 -31.42 15.19
C GLY A 28 5.79 -31.03 15.33
N VAL A 29 5.00 -31.32 14.31
CA VAL A 29 3.54 -31.32 14.36
C VAL A 29 3.08 -32.77 14.55
N ASP A 30 2.17 -33.00 15.51
CA ASP A 30 1.61 -34.34 15.75
C ASP A 30 1.15 -34.95 14.41
N PRO A 31 1.67 -36.14 14.04
CA PRO A 31 1.32 -36.82 12.79
C PRO A 31 -0.19 -37.02 12.60
N GLN A 32 -0.94 -37.25 13.68
CA GLN A 32 -2.39 -37.42 13.62
C GLN A 32 -3.16 -36.09 13.42
N ALA A 33 -2.57 -35.00 13.80
CA ALA A 33 -3.16 -33.67 13.66
C ALA A 33 -2.64 -32.88 12.44
N PHE A 34 -1.63 -33.41 11.75
CA PHE A 34 -0.90 -32.69 10.71
C PHE A 34 -1.81 -32.11 9.60
N ASP A 35 -2.59 -32.97 8.95
CA ASP A 35 -3.49 -32.55 7.86
C ASP A 35 -4.58 -31.59 8.37
N ARG A 36 -5.05 -31.81 9.60
CA ARG A 36 -6.03 -30.90 10.22
C ARG A 36 -5.45 -29.52 10.44
N VAL A 37 -4.26 -29.42 11.05
CA VAL A 37 -3.60 -28.13 11.31
C VAL A 37 -3.37 -27.37 10.00
N GLN A 38 -2.88 -28.07 8.98
CA GLN A 38 -2.68 -27.47 7.64
C GLN A 38 -3.99 -26.95 7.05
N ASN A 39 -5.02 -27.80 7.01
CA ASN A 39 -6.30 -27.45 6.38
C ASN A 39 -7.05 -26.38 7.15
N ASP A 40 -7.07 -26.41 8.47
CA ASP A 40 -7.71 -25.42 9.33
C ASP A 40 -7.05 -24.04 9.13
N PHE A 41 -5.72 -23.99 9.05
CA PHE A 41 -5.00 -22.75 8.82
C PHE A 41 -5.30 -22.18 7.43
N LEU A 42 -5.20 -22.99 6.37
CA LEU A 42 -5.50 -22.56 5.00
C LEU A 42 -6.97 -22.13 4.84
N THR A 43 -7.90 -22.87 5.43
CA THR A 43 -9.33 -22.52 5.41
C THR A 43 -9.58 -21.19 6.14
N THR A 44 -8.95 -20.97 7.28
CA THR A 44 -9.06 -19.72 8.04
C THR A 44 -8.61 -18.52 7.22
N LEU A 45 -7.52 -18.65 6.45
CA LEU A 45 -6.98 -17.58 5.62
C LEU A 45 -7.85 -17.28 4.39
N ARG A 46 -8.51 -18.29 3.83
CA ARG A 46 -9.30 -18.18 2.59
C ARG A 46 -10.78 -17.93 2.81
N SER A 47 -11.33 -18.24 3.98
CA SER A 47 -12.78 -18.18 4.23
C SER A 47 -13.38 -16.78 4.15
N GLY A 48 -12.59 -15.73 4.28
CA GLY A 48 -13.08 -14.35 4.39
C GLY A 48 -13.85 -14.04 5.68
N GLN A 49 -13.97 -14.98 6.61
CA GLN A 49 -14.66 -14.78 7.88
C GLN A 49 -13.77 -14.16 8.95
N LYS A 50 -12.50 -14.57 8.98
CA LYS A 50 -11.53 -14.09 9.96
C LYS A 50 -10.86 -12.79 9.52
N PHE A 51 -10.57 -12.67 8.25
CA PHE A 51 -9.94 -11.52 7.62
C PHE A 51 -10.89 -10.87 6.63
N ASN A 52 -10.76 -9.56 6.41
CA ASN A 52 -11.56 -8.80 5.44
C ASN A 52 -11.33 -9.19 3.99
N GLN A 53 -10.34 -10.02 3.71
CA GLN A 53 -9.99 -10.54 2.40
C GLN A 53 -9.41 -11.94 2.48
N GLN A 54 -9.30 -12.59 1.34
CA GLN A 54 -8.63 -13.88 1.23
C GLN A 54 -7.11 -13.68 1.21
N ILE A 55 -6.40 -14.51 1.97
CA ILE A 55 -4.93 -14.53 2.01
C ILE A 55 -4.48 -15.88 1.48
N ASN A 56 -3.61 -15.88 0.48
CA ASN A 56 -3.05 -17.08 -0.12
C ASN A 56 -1.59 -17.22 0.30
N PRO A 57 -1.29 -18.02 1.32
CA PRO A 57 0.09 -18.27 1.74
C PRO A 57 0.76 -19.28 0.79
N ASP A 58 2.06 -19.14 0.62
CA ASP A 58 2.89 -20.25 0.19
C ASP A 58 3.19 -21.14 1.38
N TYR A 59 3.29 -22.45 1.18
CA TYR A 59 3.62 -23.34 2.29
C TYR A 59 4.56 -24.47 1.88
N HIS A 60 5.36 -24.90 2.84
CA HIS A 60 6.30 -26.00 2.71
C HIS A 60 6.23 -26.90 3.91
N VAL A 61 6.50 -28.17 3.68
CA VAL A 61 6.65 -29.19 4.74
C VAL A 61 8.13 -29.57 4.78
N PHE A 62 8.73 -29.42 5.94
CA PHE A 62 10.11 -29.83 6.18
C PHE A 62 10.11 -31.04 7.11
N GLU A 63 11.02 -31.95 6.87
CA GLU A 63 11.34 -33.07 7.79
C GLU A 63 12.75 -32.81 8.32
N ILE A 64 12.86 -32.61 9.63
CA ILE A 64 14.09 -32.26 10.33
C ILE A 64 14.21 -33.18 11.54
N ASP A 65 15.25 -33.97 11.56
CA ASP A 65 15.51 -34.95 12.65
C ASP A 65 14.34 -35.94 12.89
N GLY A 66 13.60 -36.29 11.82
CA GLY A 66 12.45 -37.16 11.88
C GLY A 66 11.14 -36.48 12.30
N GLU A 67 11.19 -35.18 12.60
CA GLU A 67 10.02 -34.37 12.96
C GLU A 67 9.52 -33.51 11.76
N ARG A 68 8.22 -33.38 11.62
CA ARG A 68 7.60 -32.62 10.54
C ARG A 68 7.25 -31.21 10.98
N VAL A 69 7.75 -30.23 10.25
CA VAL A 69 7.49 -28.79 10.45
C VAL A 69 6.72 -28.24 9.28
N LEU A 70 5.61 -27.52 9.56
CA LEU A 70 4.87 -26.77 8.56
C LEU A 70 5.34 -25.31 8.58
N ALA A 71 5.75 -24.80 7.42
CA ALA A 71 6.14 -23.41 7.23
C ALA A 71 5.18 -22.73 6.25
N PHE A 72 4.54 -21.66 6.68
CA PHE A 72 3.67 -20.84 5.84
C PHE A 72 4.29 -19.46 5.66
N TYR A 73 4.48 -19.05 4.41
CA TYR A 73 4.84 -17.68 4.10
C TYR A 73 3.58 -16.87 3.83
N ILE A 74 3.35 -15.86 4.65
CA ILE A 74 2.30 -14.87 4.45
C ILE A 74 2.86 -13.74 3.62
N PRO A 75 2.41 -13.55 2.36
CA PRO A 75 2.89 -12.46 1.54
C PRO A 75 2.40 -11.11 2.05
N GLU A 76 3.15 -10.07 1.74
CA GLU A 76 2.66 -8.71 1.88
C GLU A 76 1.50 -8.47 0.91
N SER A 77 0.39 -7.93 1.41
CA SER A 77 -0.74 -7.53 0.58
C SER A 77 -0.39 -6.30 -0.27
N SER A 78 -0.96 -6.21 -1.44
CA SER A 78 -0.82 -5.03 -2.30
C SER A 78 -1.32 -3.76 -1.59
N ARG A 79 -0.87 -2.60 -2.04
CA ARG A 79 -1.31 -1.31 -1.50
C ARG A 79 -2.83 -1.16 -1.49
N GLN A 80 -3.51 -1.66 -2.53
CA GLN A 80 -4.96 -1.56 -2.68
C GLN A 80 -5.73 -2.52 -1.76
N GLU A 81 -5.09 -3.60 -1.33
CA GLU A 81 -5.68 -4.60 -0.44
C GLU A 81 -5.43 -4.29 1.04
N LYS A 82 -4.55 -3.36 1.37
CA LYS A 82 -4.32 -2.89 2.74
C LYS A 82 -5.38 -1.87 3.17
N PRO A 83 -5.77 -1.89 4.45
CA PRO A 83 -5.29 -2.73 5.53
C PRO A 83 -5.96 -4.10 5.56
N VAL A 84 -5.19 -5.12 5.91
CA VAL A 84 -5.71 -6.44 6.30
C VAL A 84 -6.08 -6.42 7.77
N TYR A 85 -7.35 -6.64 8.09
CA TYR A 85 -7.87 -6.60 9.46
C TYR A 85 -8.73 -7.80 9.79
N LEU A 86 -9.00 -8.01 11.08
CA LEU A 86 -9.74 -9.16 11.59
C LEU A 86 -11.18 -8.81 11.96
N ASN A 87 -12.05 -9.83 11.87
CA ASN A 87 -13.40 -9.80 12.39
C ASN A 87 -14.24 -8.63 11.86
N ASN A 88 -14.05 -8.29 10.60
CA ASN A 88 -14.71 -7.17 9.92
C ASN A 88 -14.61 -5.83 10.68
N ASN A 89 -13.52 -5.62 11.44
CA ASN A 89 -13.27 -4.41 12.21
C ASN A 89 -11.91 -3.80 11.85
N PRO A 90 -11.88 -2.66 11.14
CA PRO A 90 -10.63 -1.98 10.77
C PRO A 90 -9.71 -1.63 11.95
N SER A 91 -10.28 -1.43 13.15
CA SER A 91 -9.47 -1.22 14.36
C SER A 91 -8.68 -2.45 14.79
N HIS A 92 -8.96 -3.64 14.21
CA HIS A 92 -8.18 -4.85 14.42
C HIS A 92 -7.14 -5.06 13.30
N THR A 93 -6.54 -3.98 12.87
CA THR A 93 -5.37 -3.96 11.97
C THR A 93 -4.11 -4.06 12.80
N TYR A 94 -3.22 -4.95 12.39
CA TYR A 94 -1.91 -5.13 13.03
C TYR A 94 -0.79 -4.92 12.03
N ILE A 95 0.34 -4.41 12.54
CA ILE A 95 1.58 -4.19 11.78
C ILE A 95 2.74 -4.88 12.49
N ARG A 96 3.75 -5.27 11.73
CA ARG A 96 4.98 -5.85 12.28
C ARG A 96 5.99 -4.75 12.54
N GLN A 97 6.44 -4.63 13.79
CA GLN A 97 7.56 -3.76 14.17
C GLN A 97 8.59 -4.58 14.96
N GLY A 98 9.76 -4.76 14.38
CA GLY A 98 10.78 -5.63 14.96
C GLY A 98 10.24 -7.05 15.19
N ALA A 99 10.33 -7.55 16.40
CA ALA A 99 9.84 -8.88 16.77
C ALA A 99 8.36 -8.90 17.18
N GLY A 100 7.69 -7.76 17.29
CA GLY A 100 6.31 -7.65 17.81
C GLY A 100 5.25 -7.40 16.75
N ASP A 101 4.03 -7.88 17.03
CA ASP A 101 2.82 -7.56 16.30
C ASP A 101 2.08 -6.48 17.07
N LEU A 102 2.08 -5.25 16.55
CA LEU A 102 1.45 -4.11 17.19
C LEU A 102 0.14 -3.75 16.51
N LYS A 103 -0.81 -3.31 17.30
CA LYS A 103 -2.06 -2.77 16.75
C LYS A 103 -1.76 -1.45 16.05
N ALA A 104 -2.24 -1.30 14.80
CA ALA A 104 -2.06 -0.06 14.06
C ALA A 104 -2.70 1.12 14.79
N SER A 105 -1.98 2.23 14.85
CA SER A 105 -2.49 3.49 15.37
C SER A 105 -3.56 4.09 14.44
N PRO A 106 -4.41 5.02 14.92
CA PRO A 106 -5.37 5.70 14.05
C PRO A 106 -4.73 6.37 12.83
N ASN A 107 -3.55 6.96 12.98
CA ASN A 107 -2.83 7.61 11.88
C ASN A 107 -2.34 6.61 10.84
N GLU A 108 -1.82 5.46 11.27
CA GLU A 108 -1.40 4.38 10.36
C GLU A 108 -2.60 3.78 9.63
N LEU A 109 -3.72 3.59 10.31
CA LEU A 109 -4.95 3.12 9.68
C LEU A 109 -5.45 4.11 8.62
N GLN A 110 -5.49 5.41 8.93
CA GLN A 110 -5.85 6.44 7.97
C GLN A 110 -4.91 6.46 6.76
N ARG A 111 -3.60 6.24 6.99
CA ARG A 111 -2.63 6.13 5.90
C ARG A 111 -2.93 4.94 5.01
N PHE A 112 -3.19 3.75 5.56
CA PHE A 112 -3.57 2.58 4.76
C PHE A 112 -4.82 2.83 3.91
N LEU A 113 -5.87 3.40 4.51
CA LEU A 113 -7.12 3.69 3.81
C LEU A 113 -6.95 4.71 2.68
N ARG A 114 -6.14 5.74 2.90
CA ARG A 114 -5.78 6.72 1.87
C ARG A 114 -4.97 6.07 0.75
N ASP A 115 -3.97 5.25 1.12
CA ASP A 115 -3.06 4.62 0.17
C ASP A 115 -3.75 3.48 -0.62
N ALA A 116 -4.84 2.91 -0.10
CA ALA A 116 -5.70 1.95 -0.81
C ALA A 116 -6.58 2.59 -1.89
N SER A 117 -6.71 3.93 -1.90
CA SER A 117 -7.42 4.64 -2.95
C SER A 117 -6.83 4.32 -4.32
N LEU A 118 -7.71 4.09 -5.30
CA LEU A 118 -7.32 3.92 -6.71
C LEU A 118 -6.64 5.18 -7.28
N GLN A 119 -7.03 6.33 -6.74
CA GLN A 119 -6.41 7.61 -7.08
C GLN A 119 -5.24 7.86 -6.12
N SER A 120 -4.05 8.02 -6.66
CA SER A 120 -2.87 8.37 -5.87
C SER A 120 -3.04 9.77 -5.23
N TRP A 121 -2.43 10.00 -4.07
CA TRP A 121 -2.54 11.27 -3.35
C TRP A 121 -2.14 12.48 -4.20
N ASP A 122 -1.15 12.32 -5.04
CA ASP A 122 -0.64 13.34 -5.95
C ASP A 122 -1.58 13.64 -7.13
N ALA A 123 -2.39 12.63 -7.55
CA ALA A 123 -3.41 12.80 -8.58
C ALA A 123 -4.75 13.36 -8.06
N GLU A 124 -4.90 13.54 -6.75
CA GLU A 124 -6.10 14.10 -6.15
C GLU A 124 -6.28 15.57 -6.57
N ALA A 125 -7.50 15.89 -7.09
CA ALA A 125 -7.84 17.24 -7.49
C ALA A 125 -8.06 18.16 -6.27
N ILE A 126 -7.57 19.39 -6.36
CA ILE A 126 -7.70 20.41 -5.31
C ILE A 126 -8.79 21.38 -5.73
N SER A 127 -9.84 21.50 -4.93
CA SER A 127 -10.97 22.40 -5.17
C SER A 127 -10.74 23.81 -4.60
N GLY A 128 -11.41 24.80 -5.20
CA GLY A 128 -11.47 26.17 -4.67
C GLY A 128 -10.34 27.09 -5.14
N TYR A 129 -9.54 26.67 -6.12
CA TYR A 129 -8.46 27.49 -6.68
C TYR A 129 -8.56 27.55 -8.21
N ASP A 130 -8.36 28.74 -8.75
CA ASP A 130 -8.23 28.92 -10.20
C ASP A 130 -6.86 28.40 -10.66
N PRO A 131 -6.81 27.42 -11.58
CA PRO A 131 -5.58 26.82 -12.06
C PRO A 131 -4.54 27.82 -12.55
N VAL A 132 -4.98 28.84 -13.30
CA VAL A 132 -4.09 29.82 -13.93
C VAL A 132 -3.39 30.68 -12.86
N SER A 133 -4.11 31.06 -11.80
CA SER A 133 -3.56 31.91 -10.75
C SER A 133 -2.65 31.20 -9.77
N CYS A 134 -2.75 29.88 -9.68
CA CYS A 134 -1.94 29.06 -8.75
C CYS A 134 -0.67 28.48 -9.37
N ILE A 135 -0.49 28.59 -10.67
CA ILE A 135 0.67 28.02 -11.37
C ILE A 135 1.69 29.14 -11.67
N ASP A 136 2.95 28.80 -11.51
CA ASP A 136 4.10 29.57 -11.97
C ASP A 136 4.34 29.23 -13.46
N SER A 137 3.98 30.15 -14.34
CA SER A 137 4.07 29.99 -15.79
C SER A 137 5.51 29.83 -16.29
N ASP A 138 6.47 30.42 -15.60
CA ASP A 138 7.89 30.34 -15.98
C ASP A 138 8.42 28.93 -15.72
N THR A 139 8.05 28.36 -14.57
CA THR A 139 8.38 26.98 -14.22
C THR A 139 7.76 25.99 -15.20
N VAL A 140 6.49 26.17 -15.59
CA VAL A 140 5.85 25.32 -16.60
C VAL A 140 6.56 25.40 -17.93
N SER A 141 6.85 26.61 -18.42
CA SER A 141 7.52 26.84 -19.70
C SER A 141 8.92 26.23 -19.75
N TRP A 142 9.66 26.35 -18.66
CA TRP A 142 10.96 25.70 -18.49
C TRP A 142 10.82 24.18 -18.54
N TYR A 143 9.85 23.62 -17.82
CA TYR A 143 9.62 22.17 -17.79
C TYR A 143 9.21 21.65 -19.18
N GLN A 144 8.30 22.32 -19.89
CA GLN A 144 7.93 21.96 -21.26
C GLN A 144 9.15 21.88 -22.17
N THR A 145 10.03 22.87 -22.09
CA THR A 145 11.25 22.91 -22.88
C THR A 145 12.16 21.68 -22.59
N GLN A 146 12.34 21.33 -21.31
CA GLN A 146 13.14 20.17 -20.93
C GLN A 146 12.45 18.86 -21.34
N PHE A 147 11.12 18.78 -21.17
CA PHE A 147 10.34 17.59 -21.54
C PHE A 147 10.47 17.25 -23.02
N TYR A 148 10.25 18.21 -23.90
CA TYR A 148 10.36 17.97 -25.35
C TYR A 148 11.79 17.75 -25.82
N ARG A 149 12.76 18.35 -25.15
CA ARG A 149 14.17 18.05 -25.40
C ARG A 149 14.53 16.59 -25.13
N GLN A 150 13.96 16.01 -24.07
CA GLN A 150 14.19 14.62 -23.69
C GLN A 150 13.28 13.64 -24.46
N ASN A 151 12.16 14.12 -25.00
CA ASN A 151 11.16 13.32 -25.70
C ASN A 151 10.89 13.87 -27.11
N PRO A 152 11.85 13.83 -28.05
CA PRO A 152 11.77 14.50 -29.36
C PRO A 152 10.70 13.91 -30.30
N GLY A 153 10.10 12.76 -29.95
CA GLY A 153 9.01 12.13 -30.73
C GLY A 153 7.60 12.50 -30.27
N GLN A 154 7.47 13.29 -29.20
CA GLN A 154 6.17 13.72 -28.70
C GLN A 154 5.65 14.94 -29.47
N ARG A 155 4.33 14.99 -29.67
CA ARG A 155 3.66 16.17 -30.24
C ARG A 155 3.88 17.37 -29.32
N GLU A 156 4.42 18.44 -29.86
CA GLU A 156 4.66 19.66 -29.09
C GLU A 156 3.33 20.40 -28.83
N ILE A 157 3.04 20.65 -27.55
CA ILE A 157 1.93 21.46 -27.07
C ILE A 157 2.52 22.75 -26.52
N THR A 158 2.26 23.87 -27.17
CA THR A 158 2.85 25.15 -26.78
C THR A 158 2.08 25.86 -25.68
N ASN A 159 0.78 25.60 -25.55
CA ASN A 159 -0.04 26.18 -24.50
C ASN A 159 0.23 25.49 -23.15
N PRO A 160 0.68 26.20 -22.11
CA PRO A 160 0.98 25.62 -20.82
C PRO A 160 -0.21 24.91 -20.15
N VAL A 161 -1.41 25.47 -20.23
CA VAL A 161 -2.63 24.88 -19.63
C VAL A 161 -3.01 23.58 -20.35
N GLU A 162 -2.96 23.58 -21.68
CA GLU A 162 -3.22 22.40 -22.49
C GLU A 162 -2.17 21.31 -22.24
N PHE A 163 -0.91 21.68 -22.09
CA PHE A 163 0.16 20.76 -21.70
C PHE A 163 -0.11 20.12 -20.35
N LEU A 164 -0.45 20.92 -19.34
CA LEU A 164 -0.75 20.42 -18.01
C LEU A 164 -1.99 19.50 -17.98
N HIS A 165 -2.98 19.79 -18.83
CA HIS A 165 -4.17 18.96 -18.99
C HIS A 165 -3.84 17.63 -19.66
N GLU A 166 -3.06 17.62 -20.73
CA GLU A 166 -2.64 16.40 -21.43
C GLU A 166 -1.92 15.42 -20.51
N TRP A 167 -1.13 15.92 -19.57
CA TRP A 167 -0.38 15.11 -18.61
C TRP A 167 -1.07 14.92 -17.26
N ASN A 168 -2.39 15.19 -17.18
CA ASN A 168 -3.21 15.03 -15.98
C ASN A 168 -2.75 15.84 -14.75
N PHE A 169 -2.03 16.92 -14.94
CA PHE A 169 -1.76 17.91 -13.89
C PHE A 169 -2.96 18.83 -13.66
N ILE A 170 -3.77 19.03 -14.69
CA ILE A 170 -5.10 19.65 -14.64
C ILE A 170 -6.11 18.59 -15.03
N VAL A 171 -7.19 18.46 -14.27
CA VAL A 171 -8.29 17.52 -14.52
C VAL A 171 -9.61 18.29 -14.64
N ASP A 172 -10.51 17.79 -15.48
CA ASP A 172 -11.87 18.32 -15.59
C ASP A 172 -12.76 17.56 -14.60
N GLN A 173 -13.39 18.29 -13.68
CA GLN A 173 -14.43 17.75 -12.82
C GLN A 173 -15.70 18.57 -12.99
N ASN A 174 -16.71 17.96 -13.59
CA ASN A 174 -18.02 18.59 -13.83
C ASN A 174 -17.96 19.91 -14.63
N GLY A 175 -17.08 19.99 -15.63
CA GLY A 175 -16.90 21.18 -16.47
C GLY A 175 -16.05 22.29 -15.84
N SER A 176 -15.35 21.97 -14.74
CA SER A 176 -14.41 22.89 -14.09
C SER A 176 -13.00 22.27 -14.07
N TYR A 177 -12.03 23.03 -14.53
CA TYR A 177 -10.62 22.64 -14.46
C TYR A 177 -10.11 22.78 -13.01
N MET A 178 -9.47 21.73 -12.54
CA MET A 178 -8.90 21.66 -11.20
C MET A 178 -7.46 21.21 -11.26
N LEU A 179 -6.61 21.78 -10.42
CA LEU A 179 -5.23 21.32 -10.24
C LEU A 179 -5.18 20.03 -9.43
N THR A 180 -4.29 19.14 -9.82
CA THR A 180 -3.90 18.02 -8.95
C THR A 180 -2.86 18.48 -7.92
N ARG A 181 -2.68 17.70 -6.85
CA ARG A 181 -1.59 17.96 -5.87
C ARG A 181 -0.22 17.92 -6.53
N ALA A 182 -0.01 17.00 -7.50
CA ALA A 182 1.22 16.95 -8.30
C ALA A 182 1.47 18.27 -9.05
N ALA A 183 0.43 18.87 -9.64
CA ALA A 183 0.56 20.13 -10.33
C ALA A 183 1.03 21.25 -9.41
N VAL A 184 0.44 21.34 -8.21
CA VAL A 184 0.83 22.36 -7.22
C VAL A 184 2.24 22.12 -6.70
N LEU A 185 2.63 20.86 -6.43
CA LEU A 185 3.99 20.53 -5.97
C LEU A 185 5.07 20.86 -7.00
N LEU A 186 4.81 20.63 -8.28
CA LEU A 186 5.80 20.82 -9.35
C LEU A 186 5.81 22.23 -9.93
N PHE A 187 4.64 22.85 -10.00
CA PHE A 187 4.44 24.10 -10.75
C PHE A 187 3.73 25.20 -9.96
N GLY A 188 3.41 24.94 -8.68
CA GLY A 188 2.67 25.92 -7.87
C GLY A 188 3.51 27.15 -7.52
N ALA A 189 2.90 28.32 -7.61
CA ALA A 189 3.46 29.54 -7.05
C ALA A 189 3.56 29.42 -5.53
N ASP A 190 4.60 30.01 -4.94
CA ASP A 190 4.92 29.92 -3.49
C ASP A 190 3.71 30.11 -2.57
N ARG A 191 2.84 31.06 -2.90
CA ARG A 191 1.63 31.33 -2.11
C ARG A 191 0.67 30.14 -2.08
N CYS A 192 0.51 29.45 -3.22
CA CYS A 192 -0.41 28.30 -3.33
C CYS A 192 0.21 27.05 -2.68
N LEU A 193 1.53 26.84 -2.83
CA LEU A 193 2.26 25.80 -2.12
C LEU A 193 2.05 25.87 -0.61
N ARG A 194 2.24 27.05 -0.02
CA ARG A 194 2.10 27.26 1.44
C ARG A 194 0.66 27.11 1.95
N GLN A 195 -0.35 27.35 1.12
CA GLN A 195 -1.75 27.25 1.50
C GLN A 195 -2.30 25.82 1.35
N LEU A 196 -1.87 25.12 0.31
CA LEU A 196 -2.43 23.82 -0.06
C LEU A 196 -1.65 22.62 0.48
N LEU A 197 -0.37 22.85 0.79
CA LEU A 197 0.57 21.84 1.30
C LEU A 197 1.29 22.40 2.53
N PRO A 198 0.59 22.51 3.67
CA PRO A 198 1.15 23.05 4.91
C PRO A 198 2.24 22.18 5.52
#